data_d45e4cf599aaf5650ed9f22be6c04de6
#
_entry.id   d45e4cf599aaf5650ed9f22be6c04de6
#
_cell.length_a   1.000
_cell.length_b   1.000
_cell.length_c   1.000
_cell.angle_alpha   90.00
_cell.angle_beta   90.00
_cell.angle_gamma   90.00
#
_symmetry.space_group_name_H-M   'P 1'
#
loop_
_entity.id
_entity.type
_entity.pdbx_description
1 polymer ?
#
loop_
_entity_poly.entity_id
_entity_poly.type
_entity_poly.pdbx_seq_one_letter_code
_entity_poly.pdbx_strand_id
1 'polypeptide(L)'
;WNEMLQRDYERLLDCRKRVNIMPLGAAALAGTTYPIDRSITAKLLGFERPSENSLDSVSDRDFAIEFCSFASLVMIHLSRCSEELILWASAQFDFIDLPDRFCTGSSIMPRKKNPDVPELVRGKAGRVTGHLMSLLMLMKAQPLAYNKDNQEDKEPLFDVLDTLKGCLKAYADMVPAIDVKADNMREAARRGFSTATDLADYLVVNGVAFRDAHEVVGKAVAYGVQQQKDLSEMSLEELQQFSQHIQGDVFNVLTLEGSVNARDHLGGTAPKQVQAAAKRVLAILSAR
;
A
#
# COMPACT_ATOMS: atom_id res chain seq x y z
N TRP A 1 4.16 1.22 -1.94
CA TRP A 1 3.14 0.26 -2.35
C TRP A 1 3.70 -1.15 -2.47
N ASN A 2 4.82 -1.35 -3.18
CA ASN A 2 5.38 -2.68 -3.40
C ASN A 2 5.66 -3.43 -2.09
N GLU A 3 6.27 -2.81 -1.09
CA GLU A 3 6.59 -3.44 0.19
C GLU A 3 5.34 -3.89 0.97
N MET A 4 4.21 -3.19 0.82
CA MET A 4 2.93 -3.60 1.39
C MET A 4 2.43 -4.88 0.72
N LEU A 5 2.40 -4.91 -0.61
CA LEU A 5 1.93 -6.07 -1.39
C LEU A 5 2.87 -7.28 -1.25
N GLN A 6 4.17 -7.07 -1.06
CA GLN A 6 5.12 -8.14 -0.80
C GLN A 6 4.80 -8.84 0.53
N ARG A 7 4.55 -8.09 1.61
CA ARG A 7 4.12 -8.65 2.89
C ARG A 7 2.76 -9.35 2.79
N ASP A 8 1.87 -8.85 1.94
CA ASP A 8 0.57 -9.50 1.71
C ASP A 8 0.74 -10.83 0.99
N TYR A 9 1.64 -10.89 0.01
CA TYR A 9 1.96 -12.15 -0.67
C TYR A 9 2.51 -13.20 0.31
N GLU A 10 3.39 -12.81 1.20
CA GLU A 10 3.94 -13.71 2.25
C GLU A 10 2.84 -14.22 3.19
N ARG A 11 1.91 -13.33 3.61
CA ARG A 11 0.74 -13.71 4.40
C ARG A 11 -0.15 -14.72 3.67
N LEU A 12 -0.37 -14.52 2.37
CA LEU A 12 -1.16 -15.45 1.57
C LEU A 12 -0.52 -16.83 1.49
N LEU A 13 0.80 -16.89 1.28
CA LEU A 13 1.54 -18.17 1.28
C LEU A 13 1.47 -18.85 2.63
N ASP A 14 1.54 -18.09 3.70
CA ASP A 14 1.46 -18.63 5.06
C ASP A 14 0.04 -19.11 5.39
N CYS A 15 -0.98 -18.37 5.04
CA CYS A 15 -2.39 -18.79 5.13
C CYS A 15 -2.64 -20.08 4.33
N ARG A 16 -2.10 -20.18 3.12
CA ARG A 16 -2.25 -21.37 2.26
C ARG A 16 -1.79 -22.65 2.94
N LYS A 17 -0.76 -22.62 3.77
CA LYS A 17 -0.28 -23.82 4.50
C LYS A 17 -1.37 -24.41 5.39
N ARG A 18 -2.16 -23.58 6.04
CA ARG A 18 -3.26 -23.99 6.93
C ARG A 18 -4.53 -24.34 6.16
N VAL A 19 -4.80 -23.64 5.07
CA VAL A 19 -5.92 -23.98 4.17
C VAL A 19 -5.71 -25.31 3.47
N ASN A 20 -4.45 -25.71 3.21
CA ASN A 20 -4.11 -26.90 2.42
C ASN A 20 -4.16 -28.21 3.22
N ILE A 21 -5.08 -28.31 4.19
CA ILE A 21 -5.34 -29.50 5.00
C ILE A 21 -6.76 -29.98 4.66
N MET A 22 -6.88 -31.25 4.28
CA MET A 22 -8.12 -31.80 3.75
C MET A 22 -9.07 -32.30 4.85
N PRO A 23 -10.29 -31.78 4.97
CA PRO A 23 -11.29 -32.23 5.96
C PRO A 23 -12.09 -33.45 5.51
N LEU A 24 -12.11 -33.80 4.22
CA LEU A 24 -12.97 -34.88 3.71
C LEU A 24 -12.69 -36.21 4.38
N GLY A 25 -13.73 -36.98 4.61
CA GLY A 25 -13.70 -38.27 5.32
C GLY A 25 -13.85 -38.13 6.83
N ALA A 26 -14.00 -36.94 7.37
CA ALA A 26 -14.35 -36.69 8.78
C ALA A 26 -15.80 -37.12 9.10
N ALA A 27 -16.61 -37.38 8.08
CA ALA A 27 -18.04 -37.69 8.16
C ALA A 27 -18.81 -36.57 8.90
N ALA A 28 -19.82 -36.90 9.69
CA ALA A 28 -20.58 -35.91 10.44
C ALA A 28 -19.74 -35.22 11.53
N LEU A 29 -18.91 -35.98 12.28
CA LEU A 29 -18.03 -35.46 13.31
C LEU A 29 -17.02 -36.48 13.88
N ALA A 30 -17.22 -37.80 13.67
CA ALA A 30 -16.47 -38.84 14.34
C ALA A 30 -15.78 -39.84 13.39
N GLY A 31 -15.66 -39.51 12.12
CA GLY A 31 -15.17 -40.42 11.09
C GLY A 31 -16.23 -41.43 10.66
N THR A 32 -15.79 -42.52 10.04
CA THR A 32 -16.69 -43.53 9.46
C THR A 32 -16.16 -44.93 9.74
N THR A 33 -17.05 -45.94 9.74
CA THR A 33 -16.72 -47.36 9.82
C THR A 33 -16.30 -47.96 8.47
N TYR A 34 -16.47 -47.23 7.37
CA TYR A 34 -16.04 -47.67 6.04
C TYR A 34 -14.52 -47.68 5.92
N PRO A 35 -13.91 -48.64 5.20
CA PRO A 35 -12.48 -48.74 5.03
C PRO A 35 -11.95 -47.73 3.99
N ILE A 36 -12.09 -46.46 4.28
CA ILE A 36 -11.59 -45.35 3.43
C ILE A 36 -10.12 -45.05 3.76
N ASP A 37 -9.38 -44.58 2.74
CA ASP A 37 -8.04 -44.00 2.91
C ASP A 37 -8.07 -42.53 2.57
N ARG A 38 -8.05 -41.71 3.60
CA ARG A 38 -8.07 -40.22 3.46
C ARG A 38 -6.79 -39.66 2.84
N SER A 39 -5.67 -40.41 2.97
CA SER A 39 -4.40 -39.99 2.37
C SER A 39 -4.42 -40.06 0.86
N ILE A 40 -5.08 -41.09 0.28
CA ILE A 40 -5.30 -41.19 -1.16
C ILE A 40 -6.18 -39.98 -1.64
N THR A 41 -7.25 -39.70 -0.94
CA THR A 41 -8.14 -38.58 -1.27
C THR A 41 -7.39 -37.25 -1.22
N ALA A 42 -6.61 -36.99 -0.18
CA ALA A 42 -5.80 -35.78 -0.08
C ALA A 42 -4.82 -35.63 -1.25
N LYS A 43 -4.12 -36.71 -1.59
CA LYS A 43 -3.17 -36.75 -2.71
C LYS A 43 -3.86 -36.45 -4.06
N LEU A 44 -5.00 -37.11 -4.32
CA LEU A 44 -5.76 -36.90 -5.58
C LEU A 44 -6.32 -35.48 -5.73
N LEU A 45 -6.68 -34.85 -4.63
CA LEU A 45 -7.18 -33.46 -4.61
C LEU A 45 -6.06 -32.41 -4.51
N GLY A 46 -4.81 -32.81 -4.32
CA GLY A 46 -3.67 -31.92 -4.22
C GLY A 46 -3.51 -31.22 -2.86
N PHE A 47 -4.14 -31.75 -1.80
CA PHE A 47 -3.91 -31.30 -0.43
C PHE A 47 -2.59 -31.89 0.12
N GLU A 48 -1.99 -31.17 1.06
CA GLU A 48 -0.75 -31.62 1.71
C GLU A 48 -0.95 -32.89 2.53
N ARG A 49 -2.04 -32.95 3.31
CA ARG A 49 -2.42 -34.10 4.16
C ARG A 49 -3.88 -34.01 4.57
N PRO A 50 -4.49 -35.09 5.04
CA PRO A 50 -5.77 -35.05 5.72
C PRO A 50 -5.64 -34.39 7.11
N SER A 51 -6.73 -33.83 7.61
CA SER A 51 -6.86 -33.39 9.01
C SER A 51 -6.88 -34.62 9.96
N GLU A 52 -6.38 -34.43 11.17
CA GLU A 52 -6.15 -35.54 12.11
C GLU A 52 -7.24 -35.70 13.17
N ASN A 53 -8.18 -34.74 13.27
CA ASN A 53 -9.30 -34.81 14.20
C ASN A 53 -10.60 -34.50 13.46
N SER A 54 -11.51 -35.48 13.42
CA SER A 54 -12.77 -35.39 12.67
C SER A 54 -13.73 -34.36 13.27
N LEU A 55 -13.77 -34.21 14.57
CA LEU A 55 -14.63 -33.25 15.26
C LEU A 55 -14.21 -31.80 14.96
N ASP A 56 -12.92 -31.55 15.04
CA ASP A 56 -12.34 -30.25 14.68
C ASP A 56 -12.52 -29.97 13.18
N SER A 57 -12.28 -30.94 12.31
CA SER A 57 -12.39 -30.80 10.86
C SER A 57 -13.75 -30.30 10.38
N VAL A 58 -14.84 -30.72 11.04
CA VAL A 58 -16.20 -30.27 10.68
C VAL A 58 -16.59 -28.95 11.34
N SER A 59 -15.93 -28.61 12.45
CA SER A 59 -16.14 -27.37 13.20
C SER A 59 -15.34 -26.19 12.66
N ASP A 60 -14.10 -26.45 12.22
CA ASP A 60 -13.11 -25.44 11.85
C ASP A 60 -13.61 -24.49 10.75
N ARG A 61 -13.39 -23.20 10.97
CA ARG A 61 -13.56 -22.10 10.00
C ARG A 61 -12.39 -21.10 10.08
N ASP A 62 -11.31 -21.47 10.77
CA ASP A 62 -10.14 -20.61 10.91
C ASP A 62 -9.54 -20.28 9.54
N PHE A 63 -9.55 -21.23 8.60
CA PHE A 63 -9.09 -21.01 7.24
C PHE A 63 -9.84 -19.87 6.53
N ALA A 64 -11.15 -19.75 6.76
CA ALA A 64 -11.99 -18.70 6.18
C ALA A 64 -11.74 -17.35 6.86
N ILE A 65 -11.66 -17.34 8.19
CA ILE A 65 -11.35 -16.13 8.99
C ILE A 65 -9.95 -15.62 8.66
N GLU A 66 -8.97 -16.50 8.59
CA GLU A 66 -7.58 -16.14 8.27
C GLU A 66 -7.46 -15.56 6.85
N PHE A 67 -8.12 -16.19 5.87
CA PHE A 67 -8.17 -15.65 4.51
C PHE A 67 -8.85 -14.28 4.46
N CYS A 68 -9.98 -14.11 5.14
CA CYS A 68 -10.66 -12.82 5.19
C CYS A 68 -9.86 -11.75 5.94
N SER A 69 -9.07 -12.14 6.95
CA SER A 69 -8.14 -11.25 7.65
C SER A 69 -7.02 -10.78 6.70
N PHE A 70 -6.42 -11.70 5.97
CA PHE A 70 -5.47 -11.40 4.91
C PHE A 70 -6.09 -10.46 3.86
N ALA A 71 -7.26 -10.81 3.33
CA ALA A 71 -7.96 -10.02 2.33
C ALA A 71 -8.27 -8.60 2.82
N SER A 72 -8.66 -8.46 4.10
CA SER A 72 -8.91 -7.16 4.71
C SER A 72 -7.64 -6.29 4.73
N LEU A 73 -6.48 -6.85 5.05
CA LEU A 73 -5.19 -6.11 4.99
C LEU A 73 -4.86 -5.67 3.57
N VAL A 74 -5.03 -6.55 2.58
CA VAL A 74 -4.82 -6.18 1.16
C VAL A 74 -5.75 -5.03 0.77
N MET A 75 -7.03 -5.11 1.12
CA MET A 75 -7.99 -4.05 0.80
C MET A 75 -7.68 -2.72 1.52
N ILE A 76 -7.14 -2.76 2.74
CA ILE A 76 -6.64 -1.56 3.42
C ILE A 76 -5.46 -0.95 2.64
N HIS A 77 -4.53 -1.77 2.17
CA HIS A 77 -3.40 -1.28 1.36
C HIS A 77 -3.89 -0.69 0.03
N LEU A 78 -4.80 -1.36 -0.68
CA LEU A 78 -5.40 -0.84 -1.91
C LEU A 78 -6.21 0.45 -1.65
N SER A 79 -6.90 0.54 -0.51
CA SER A 79 -7.62 1.76 -0.10
C SER A 79 -6.68 2.94 0.08
N ARG A 80 -5.50 2.74 0.67
CA ARG A 80 -4.47 3.78 0.81
C ARG A 80 -3.92 4.20 -0.55
N CYS A 81 -3.60 3.25 -1.41
CA CYS A 81 -3.19 3.54 -2.79
C CYS A 81 -4.28 4.30 -3.55
N SER A 82 -5.54 3.91 -3.36
CA SER A 82 -6.69 4.58 -3.96
C SER A 82 -6.79 6.05 -3.55
N GLU A 83 -6.62 6.33 -2.26
CA GLU A 83 -6.67 7.70 -1.74
C GLU A 83 -5.58 8.58 -2.38
N GLU A 84 -4.35 8.08 -2.48
CA GLU A 84 -3.27 8.79 -3.15
C GLU A 84 -3.61 9.08 -4.63
N LEU A 85 -4.13 8.09 -5.37
CA LEU A 85 -4.52 8.26 -6.77
C LEU A 85 -5.68 9.27 -6.93
N ILE A 86 -6.67 9.25 -6.04
CA ILE A 86 -7.79 10.20 -6.05
C ILE A 86 -7.28 11.63 -5.82
N LEU A 87 -6.42 11.82 -4.82
CA LEU A 87 -5.81 13.11 -4.54
C LEU A 87 -4.98 13.59 -5.73
N TRP A 88 -4.11 12.75 -6.28
CA TRP A 88 -3.23 13.12 -7.39
C TRP A 88 -3.98 13.40 -8.69
N ALA A 89 -5.12 12.77 -8.92
CA ALA A 89 -5.99 13.02 -10.08
C ALA A 89 -6.91 14.22 -9.90
N SER A 90 -7.01 14.79 -8.69
CA SER A 90 -7.86 15.96 -8.43
C SER A 90 -7.35 17.21 -9.15
N ALA A 91 -8.27 18.13 -9.47
CA ALA A 91 -7.92 19.40 -10.13
C ALA A 91 -6.94 20.27 -9.31
N GLN A 92 -6.89 20.08 -7.99
CA GLN A 92 -5.99 20.82 -7.09
C GLN A 92 -4.55 20.34 -7.19
N PHE A 93 -4.34 19.04 -7.33
CA PHE A 93 -3.01 18.45 -7.49
C PHE A 93 -2.62 18.31 -8.96
N ASP A 94 -3.49 17.74 -9.77
CA ASP A 94 -3.29 17.54 -11.22
C ASP A 94 -1.93 16.85 -11.53
N PHE A 95 -1.57 15.83 -10.75
CA PHE A 95 -0.30 15.13 -10.85
C PHE A 95 -0.34 13.93 -11.80
N ILE A 96 -1.54 13.36 -11.97
CA ILE A 96 -1.76 12.22 -12.84
C ILE A 96 -3.06 12.37 -13.64
N ASP A 97 -3.13 11.66 -14.77
CA ASP A 97 -4.39 11.41 -15.48
C ASP A 97 -4.66 9.91 -15.55
N LEU A 98 -5.91 9.53 -15.26
CA LEU A 98 -6.38 8.17 -15.40
C LEU A 98 -7.07 8.00 -16.75
N PRO A 99 -6.82 6.89 -17.48
CA PRO A 99 -7.53 6.61 -18.74
C PRO A 99 -9.05 6.56 -18.54
N ASP A 100 -9.79 7.00 -19.55
CA ASP A 100 -11.25 7.10 -19.53
C ASP A 100 -11.95 5.80 -19.12
N ARG A 101 -11.38 4.65 -19.47
CA ARG A 101 -11.92 3.32 -19.09
C ARG A 101 -11.94 3.05 -17.59
N PHE A 102 -11.24 3.85 -16.78
CA PHE A 102 -11.21 3.76 -15.32
C PHE A 102 -11.92 4.93 -14.63
N CYS A 103 -12.55 5.78 -15.44
CA CYS A 103 -13.24 6.99 -14.98
C CYS A 103 -14.65 7.02 -15.53
N THR A 104 -15.56 7.72 -14.85
CA THR A 104 -16.82 8.16 -15.47
C THR A 104 -16.83 9.65 -15.74
N GLY A 105 -17.42 10.03 -16.87
CA GLY A 105 -17.71 11.42 -17.18
C GLY A 105 -18.85 11.95 -16.31
N SER A 106 -18.83 13.25 -16.02
CA SER A 106 -20.00 13.90 -15.42
C SER A 106 -21.02 14.25 -16.51
N SER A 107 -22.27 13.85 -16.31
CA SER A 107 -23.39 14.27 -17.18
C SER A 107 -23.70 15.77 -17.06
N ILE A 108 -23.26 16.42 -15.98
CA ILE A 108 -23.54 17.82 -15.68
C ILE A 108 -22.36 18.73 -16.00
N MET A 109 -21.11 18.24 -15.80
CA MET A 109 -19.89 18.99 -16.05
C MET A 109 -19.08 18.36 -17.19
N PRO A 110 -19.09 18.96 -18.41
CA PRO A 110 -18.22 18.49 -19.50
C PRO A 110 -16.75 18.49 -19.06
N ARG A 111 -16.01 17.42 -19.40
CA ARG A 111 -14.59 17.18 -19.07
C ARG A 111 -14.28 16.83 -17.60
N LYS A 112 -15.26 16.76 -16.69
CA LYS A 112 -15.01 16.23 -15.36
C LYS A 112 -14.89 14.71 -15.44
N LYS A 113 -13.71 14.17 -15.08
CA LYS A 113 -13.47 12.74 -14.90
C LYS A 113 -13.53 12.43 -13.40
N ASN A 114 -14.32 11.45 -13.04
CA ASN A 114 -14.34 10.93 -11.66
C ASN A 114 -13.46 9.67 -11.62
N PRO A 115 -12.55 9.54 -10.64
CA PRO A 115 -11.67 8.37 -10.52
C PRO A 115 -12.41 7.17 -9.90
N ASP A 116 -13.42 6.65 -10.61
CA ASP A 116 -14.37 5.67 -10.05
C ASP A 116 -13.71 4.39 -9.58
N VAL A 117 -12.74 3.87 -10.32
CA VAL A 117 -12.07 2.62 -9.92
C VAL A 117 -11.36 2.77 -8.58
N PRO A 118 -10.50 3.78 -8.35
CA PRO A 118 -9.95 4.04 -7.03
C PRO A 118 -11.02 4.26 -5.94
N GLU A 119 -12.07 5.03 -6.22
CA GLU A 119 -13.13 5.29 -5.25
C GLU A 119 -13.89 4.02 -4.87
N LEU A 120 -14.26 3.19 -5.85
CA LEU A 120 -14.94 1.92 -5.61
C LEU A 120 -14.06 0.94 -4.84
N VAL A 121 -12.78 0.83 -5.16
CA VAL A 121 -11.83 -0.04 -4.44
C VAL A 121 -11.70 0.43 -2.99
N ARG A 122 -11.55 1.74 -2.76
CA ARG A 122 -11.55 2.32 -1.40
C ARG A 122 -12.82 1.95 -0.63
N GLY A 123 -13.99 2.09 -1.23
CA GLY A 123 -15.27 1.75 -0.62
C GLY A 123 -15.42 0.25 -0.30
N LYS A 124 -14.91 -0.64 -1.16
CA LYS A 124 -14.97 -2.10 -0.99
C LYS A 124 -14.15 -2.63 0.17
N ALA A 125 -13.20 -1.86 0.71
CA ALA A 125 -12.47 -2.23 1.91
C ALA A 125 -13.42 -2.45 3.11
N GLY A 126 -14.43 -1.62 3.27
CA GLY A 126 -15.47 -1.79 4.30
C GLY A 126 -16.28 -3.07 4.13
N ARG A 127 -16.63 -3.43 2.88
CA ARG A 127 -17.35 -4.67 2.57
C ARG A 127 -16.57 -5.91 3.00
N VAL A 128 -15.28 -5.98 2.62
CA VAL A 128 -14.42 -7.13 2.96
C VAL A 128 -14.19 -7.24 4.46
N THR A 129 -13.93 -6.12 5.14
CA THR A 129 -13.77 -6.09 6.60
C THR A 129 -15.09 -6.47 7.32
N GLY A 130 -16.23 -6.06 6.78
CA GLY A 130 -17.55 -6.47 7.30
C GLY A 130 -17.75 -7.98 7.25
N HIS A 131 -17.34 -8.65 6.19
CA HIS A 131 -17.38 -10.10 6.07
C HIS A 131 -16.44 -10.82 7.07
N LEU A 132 -15.25 -10.29 7.31
CA LEU A 132 -14.39 -10.79 8.38
C LEU A 132 -15.08 -10.73 9.74
N MET A 133 -15.69 -9.59 10.06
CA MET A 133 -16.44 -9.43 11.32
C MET A 133 -17.61 -10.38 11.41
N SER A 134 -18.33 -10.61 10.30
CA SER A 134 -19.41 -11.60 10.22
C SER A 134 -18.95 -13.00 10.58
N LEU A 135 -17.82 -13.47 10.00
CA LEU A 135 -17.27 -14.79 10.29
C LEU A 135 -16.76 -14.92 11.73
N LEU A 136 -16.15 -13.89 12.28
CA LEU A 136 -15.74 -13.87 13.69
C LEU A 136 -16.94 -13.99 14.63
N MET A 137 -18.03 -13.27 14.33
CA MET A 137 -19.25 -13.33 15.13
C MET A 137 -19.98 -14.67 14.94
N LEU A 138 -19.94 -15.25 13.74
CA LEU A 138 -20.48 -16.58 13.46
C LEU A 138 -19.83 -17.64 14.35
N MET A 139 -18.51 -17.65 14.44
CA MET A 139 -17.76 -18.65 15.20
C MET A 139 -17.73 -18.41 16.72
N LYS A 140 -18.05 -17.19 17.15
CA LYS A 140 -18.05 -16.86 18.58
C LYS A 140 -19.01 -17.74 19.35
N ALA A 141 -18.45 -18.46 20.33
CA ALA A 141 -19.18 -19.34 21.27
C ALA A 141 -19.89 -20.55 20.62
N GLN A 142 -19.59 -20.90 19.36
CA GLN A 142 -20.05 -22.16 18.81
C GLN A 142 -19.35 -23.33 19.52
N PRO A 143 -20.10 -24.39 19.91
CA PRO A 143 -19.50 -25.64 20.34
C PRO A 143 -18.82 -26.35 19.17
N LEU A 144 -17.95 -27.32 19.46
CA LEU A 144 -17.37 -28.18 18.44
C LEU A 144 -18.46 -28.99 17.71
N ALA A 145 -18.10 -29.62 16.58
CA ALA A 145 -18.97 -30.24 15.60
C ALA A 145 -19.63 -29.22 14.62
N TYR A 146 -20.54 -29.67 13.80
CA TYR A 146 -21.22 -28.83 12.83
C TYR A 146 -22.50 -28.24 13.43
N ASN A 147 -22.54 -26.93 13.49
CA ASN A 147 -23.75 -26.16 13.83
C ASN A 147 -24.37 -25.58 12.58
N LYS A 148 -25.69 -25.45 12.56
CA LYS A 148 -26.43 -24.93 11.41
C LYS A 148 -26.03 -23.51 11.03
N ASP A 149 -25.56 -22.74 11.98
CA ASP A 149 -24.95 -21.41 11.83
C ASP A 149 -23.90 -21.40 10.73
N ASN A 150 -23.13 -22.48 10.57
CA ASN A 150 -22.08 -22.60 9.55
C ASN A 150 -22.60 -22.58 8.10
N GLN A 151 -23.90 -22.52 7.86
CA GLN A 151 -24.42 -22.20 6.53
C GLN A 151 -24.15 -20.76 6.10
N GLU A 152 -23.97 -19.86 7.06
CA GLU A 152 -23.67 -18.44 6.82
C GLU A 152 -22.18 -18.15 6.52
N ASP A 153 -21.31 -19.15 6.45
CA ASP A 153 -19.88 -18.97 6.22
C ASP A 153 -19.51 -18.77 4.74
N LYS A 154 -20.30 -19.34 3.80
CA LYS A 154 -19.93 -19.42 2.39
C LYS A 154 -20.06 -18.08 1.67
N GLU A 155 -21.18 -17.40 1.85
CA GLU A 155 -21.43 -16.12 1.17
C GLU A 155 -20.40 -15.07 1.51
N PRO A 156 -20.04 -14.83 2.80
CA PRO A 156 -18.98 -13.90 3.14
C PRO A 156 -17.62 -14.27 2.52
N LEU A 157 -17.25 -15.55 2.59
CA LEU A 157 -15.96 -16.00 2.06
C LEU A 157 -15.86 -15.85 0.54
N PHE A 158 -16.90 -16.27 -0.18
CA PHE A 158 -16.92 -16.20 -1.65
C PHE A 158 -16.97 -14.74 -2.14
N ASP A 159 -17.76 -13.90 -1.49
CA ASP A 159 -17.84 -12.49 -1.82
C ASP A 159 -16.49 -11.77 -1.57
N VAL A 160 -15.81 -12.10 -0.49
CA VAL A 160 -14.44 -11.58 -0.22
C VAL A 160 -13.48 -11.99 -1.32
N LEU A 161 -13.50 -13.27 -1.73
CA LEU A 161 -12.62 -13.77 -2.78
C LEU A 161 -12.87 -13.05 -4.12
N ASP A 162 -14.11 -12.93 -4.53
CA ASP A 162 -14.49 -12.29 -5.79
C ASP A 162 -14.19 -10.78 -5.77
N THR A 163 -14.50 -10.12 -4.66
CA THR A 163 -14.20 -8.70 -4.46
C THR A 163 -12.71 -8.43 -4.51
N LEU A 164 -11.90 -9.21 -3.79
CA LEU A 164 -10.44 -9.06 -3.76
C LEU A 164 -9.83 -9.28 -5.15
N LYS A 165 -10.21 -10.36 -5.83
CA LYS A 165 -9.74 -10.66 -7.20
C LYS A 165 -10.10 -9.54 -8.18
N GLY A 166 -11.32 -9.03 -8.12
CA GLY A 166 -11.78 -7.93 -8.96
C GLY A 166 -10.97 -6.65 -8.72
N CYS A 167 -10.72 -6.30 -7.46
CA CYS A 167 -9.93 -5.13 -7.10
C CYS A 167 -8.47 -5.25 -7.55
N LEU A 168 -7.83 -6.39 -7.30
CA LEU A 168 -6.45 -6.65 -7.73
C LEU A 168 -6.31 -6.59 -9.25
N LYS A 169 -7.25 -7.19 -9.99
CA LYS A 169 -7.26 -7.13 -11.46
C LYS A 169 -7.42 -5.70 -11.97
N ALA A 170 -8.36 -4.94 -11.40
CA ALA A 170 -8.55 -3.55 -11.79
C ALA A 170 -7.27 -2.72 -11.56
N TYR A 171 -6.57 -2.93 -10.46
CA TYR A 171 -5.29 -2.27 -10.17
C TYR A 171 -4.18 -2.70 -11.12
N ALA A 172 -4.07 -4.00 -11.42
CA ALA A 172 -3.08 -4.52 -12.36
C ALA A 172 -3.25 -3.92 -13.76
N ASP A 173 -4.49 -3.67 -14.17
CA ASP A 173 -4.80 -3.05 -15.47
C ASP A 173 -4.65 -1.52 -15.45
N MET A 174 -4.94 -0.87 -14.31
CA MET A 174 -4.98 0.59 -14.19
C MET A 174 -3.60 1.20 -13.97
N VAL A 175 -2.80 0.66 -13.05
CA VAL A 175 -1.53 1.27 -12.63
C VAL A 175 -0.55 1.48 -13.79
N PRO A 176 -0.35 0.51 -14.71
CA PRO A 176 0.54 0.70 -15.86
C PRO A 176 0.04 1.73 -16.87
N ALA A 177 -1.24 2.10 -16.81
CA ALA A 177 -1.90 3.00 -17.75
C ALA A 177 -2.03 4.44 -17.22
N ILE A 178 -1.53 4.71 -16.01
CA ILE A 178 -1.53 6.06 -15.43
C ILE A 178 -0.57 6.94 -16.22
N ASP A 179 -1.06 8.12 -16.64
CA ASP A 179 -0.21 9.18 -17.20
C ASP A 179 0.26 10.13 -16.10
N VAL A 180 1.58 10.34 -16.02
CA VAL A 180 2.21 11.15 -14.96
C VAL A 180 2.55 12.53 -15.49
N LYS A 181 2.01 13.56 -14.86
CA LYS A 181 2.25 14.97 -15.20
C LYS A 181 3.47 15.50 -14.42
N ALA A 182 4.65 15.10 -14.86
CA ALA A 182 5.91 15.35 -14.16
C ALA A 182 6.16 16.85 -13.90
N ASP A 183 5.78 17.72 -14.84
CA ASP A 183 5.96 19.19 -14.70
C ASP A 183 5.11 19.75 -13.57
N ASN A 184 3.85 19.31 -13.43
CA ASN A 184 2.97 19.73 -12.35
C ASN A 184 3.49 19.26 -10.99
N MET A 185 3.98 18.01 -10.91
CA MET A 185 4.60 17.49 -9.70
C MET A 185 5.86 18.27 -9.32
N ARG A 186 6.70 18.59 -10.31
CA ARG A 186 7.91 19.37 -10.10
C ARG A 186 7.62 20.78 -9.60
N GLU A 187 6.63 21.44 -10.23
CA GLU A 187 6.21 22.79 -9.82
C GLU A 187 5.62 22.79 -8.40
N ALA A 188 4.81 21.79 -8.05
CA ALA A 188 4.29 21.64 -6.70
C ALA A 188 5.40 21.42 -5.66
N ALA A 189 6.43 20.62 -6.01
CA ALA A 189 7.57 20.37 -5.14
C ALA A 189 8.46 21.61 -4.91
N ARG A 190 8.44 22.60 -5.80
CA ARG A 190 9.15 23.87 -5.61
C ARG A 190 8.50 24.79 -4.58
N ARG A 191 7.20 24.60 -4.34
CA ARG A 191 6.46 25.48 -3.43
C ARG A 191 6.67 25.09 -1.98
N GLY A 192 6.62 26.07 -1.09
CA GLY A 192 6.59 25.81 0.34
C GLY A 192 7.95 25.53 0.98
N PHE A 193 9.03 26.00 0.38
CA PHE A 193 10.39 25.87 0.93
C PHE A 193 10.79 24.41 1.21
N SER A 194 10.50 23.52 0.27
CA SER A 194 10.73 22.08 0.43
C SER A 194 12.20 21.72 0.73
N THR A 195 13.16 22.58 0.33
CA THR A 195 14.59 22.41 0.59
C THR A 195 15.09 23.05 1.91
N ALA A 196 14.17 23.58 2.74
CA ALA A 196 14.55 24.19 4.02
C ALA A 196 15.28 23.20 4.95
N THR A 197 14.85 21.95 4.99
CA THR A 197 15.55 20.89 5.75
C THR A 197 16.95 20.64 5.22
N ASP A 198 17.13 20.68 3.90
CA ASP A 198 18.45 20.49 3.27
C ASP A 198 19.41 21.63 3.63
N LEU A 199 18.90 22.86 3.77
CA LEU A 199 19.71 24.00 4.28
C LEU A 199 20.13 23.77 5.74
N ALA A 200 19.22 23.26 6.59
CA ALA A 200 19.57 22.95 7.97
C ALA A 200 20.63 21.85 8.06
N ASP A 201 20.47 20.78 7.31
CA ASP A 201 21.44 19.69 7.24
C ASP A 201 22.80 20.17 6.72
N TYR A 202 22.81 21.01 5.69
CA TYR A 202 24.02 21.66 5.16
C TYR A 202 24.76 22.45 6.24
N LEU A 203 24.06 23.27 7.02
CA LEU A 203 24.65 24.03 8.12
C LEU A 203 25.21 23.13 9.21
N VAL A 204 24.53 22.04 9.56
CA VAL A 204 25.01 21.07 10.55
C VAL A 204 26.31 20.40 10.07
N VAL A 205 26.37 19.98 8.81
CA VAL A 205 27.58 19.39 8.21
C VAL A 205 28.75 20.40 8.22
N ASN A 206 28.44 21.70 8.08
CA ASN A 206 29.43 22.79 8.15
C ASN A 206 29.70 23.31 9.58
N GLY A 207 29.33 22.53 10.61
CA GLY A 207 29.74 22.76 11.99
C GLY A 207 28.81 23.63 12.83
N VAL A 208 27.61 23.97 12.32
CA VAL A 208 26.58 24.67 13.10
C VAL A 208 25.81 23.65 13.96
N ALA A 209 25.58 23.96 15.22
CA ALA A 209 24.77 23.09 16.08
C ALA A 209 23.33 22.96 15.50
N PHE A 210 22.75 21.76 15.59
CA PHE A 210 21.46 21.44 14.98
C PHE A 210 20.35 22.46 15.35
N ARG A 211 20.30 22.85 16.61
CA ARG A 211 19.30 23.84 17.08
C ARG A 211 19.49 25.21 16.46
N ASP A 212 20.74 25.64 16.35
CA ASP A 212 21.08 26.94 15.77
C ASP A 212 20.84 26.94 14.25
N ALA A 213 21.14 25.82 13.57
CA ALA A 213 20.85 25.64 12.15
C ALA A 213 19.34 25.80 11.87
N HIS A 214 18.49 25.19 12.68
CA HIS A 214 17.02 25.36 12.57
C HIS A 214 16.56 26.81 12.76
N GLU A 215 17.16 27.53 13.70
CA GLU A 215 16.86 28.95 13.91
C GLU A 215 17.27 29.80 12.71
N VAL A 216 18.46 29.55 12.17
CA VAL A 216 18.96 30.21 10.95
C VAL A 216 18.02 29.99 9.78
N VAL A 217 17.63 28.73 9.54
CA VAL A 217 16.73 28.38 8.44
C VAL A 217 15.34 28.99 8.64
N GLY A 218 14.80 29.02 9.86
CA GLY A 218 13.54 29.66 10.15
C GLY A 218 13.55 31.16 9.79
N LYS A 219 14.65 31.86 10.07
CA LYS A 219 14.82 33.28 9.69
C LYS A 219 14.94 33.46 8.18
N ALA A 220 15.68 32.59 7.49
CA ALA A 220 15.81 32.63 6.04
C ALA A 220 14.48 32.35 5.33
N VAL A 221 13.70 31.38 5.79
CA VAL A 221 12.34 31.09 5.28
C VAL A 221 11.42 32.29 5.52
N ALA A 222 11.42 32.90 6.72
CA ALA A 222 10.60 34.08 7.00
C ALA A 222 10.94 35.25 6.07
N TYR A 223 12.23 35.48 5.79
CA TYR A 223 12.69 36.47 4.81
C TYR A 223 12.19 36.11 3.40
N GLY A 224 12.31 34.84 2.98
CA GLY A 224 11.81 34.36 1.69
C GLY A 224 10.32 34.60 1.50
N VAL A 225 9.51 34.33 2.53
CA VAL A 225 8.08 34.63 2.51
C VAL A 225 7.83 36.13 2.30
N GLN A 226 8.58 36.99 2.99
CA GLN A 226 8.44 38.47 2.85
C GLN A 226 8.85 38.94 1.46
N GLN A 227 9.91 38.37 0.89
CA GLN A 227 10.43 38.76 -0.42
C GLN A 227 9.76 38.03 -1.58
N GLN A 228 8.84 37.07 -1.29
CA GLN A 228 8.20 36.19 -2.28
C GLN A 228 9.21 35.41 -3.12
N LYS A 229 10.29 34.95 -2.48
CA LYS A 229 11.38 34.14 -3.08
C LYS A 229 11.50 32.81 -2.36
N ASP A 230 11.70 31.72 -3.11
CA ASP A 230 12.16 30.47 -2.53
C ASP A 230 13.64 30.56 -2.10
N LEU A 231 14.11 29.67 -1.21
CA LEU A 231 15.51 29.64 -0.78
C LEU A 231 16.50 29.50 -1.94
N SER A 232 16.12 28.75 -2.97
CA SER A 232 16.92 28.57 -4.19
C SER A 232 17.00 29.81 -5.09
N GLU A 233 16.12 30.79 -4.87
CA GLU A 233 16.06 32.06 -5.63
C GLU A 233 16.78 33.21 -4.93
N MET A 234 17.26 32.98 -3.70
CA MET A 234 18.03 33.96 -2.95
C MET A 234 19.48 34.00 -3.45
N SER A 235 20.08 35.21 -3.41
CA SER A 235 21.53 35.34 -3.66
C SER A 235 22.34 34.78 -2.49
N LEU A 236 23.61 34.51 -2.73
CA LEU A 236 24.53 34.09 -1.66
C LEU A 236 24.60 35.13 -0.55
N GLU A 237 24.64 36.41 -0.91
CA GLU A 237 24.70 37.53 0.04
C GLU A 237 23.42 37.60 0.88
N GLU A 238 22.26 37.32 0.30
CA GLU A 238 20.99 37.24 1.04
C GLU A 238 21.03 36.09 2.05
N LEU A 239 21.48 34.92 1.65
CA LEU A 239 21.60 33.73 2.53
C LEU A 239 22.65 33.95 3.63
N GLN A 240 23.78 34.59 3.34
CA GLN A 240 24.84 34.86 4.30
C GLN A 240 24.47 35.86 5.39
N GLN A 241 23.39 36.64 5.22
CA GLN A 241 22.85 37.47 6.30
C GLN A 241 22.38 36.63 7.52
N PHE A 242 22.05 35.38 7.30
CA PHE A 242 21.55 34.48 8.34
C PHE A 242 22.67 33.63 8.95
N SER A 243 23.71 33.27 8.16
CA SER A 243 24.88 32.56 8.67
C SER A 243 26.08 32.68 7.72
N GLN A 244 27.25 33.01 8.27
CA GLN A 244 28.51 33.05 7.55
C GLN A 244 29.02 31.65 7.16
N HIS A 245 28.42 30.58 7.71
CA HIS A 245 28.72 29.20 7.33
C HIS A 245 28.14 28.84 5.96
N ILE A 246 27.26 29.66 5.37
CA ILE A 246 26.69 29.44 4.05
C ILE A 246 27.70 29.89 2.99
N GLN A 247 28.10 28.95 2.13
CA GLN A 247 29.02 29.19 1.04
C GLN A 247 28.34 28.90 -0.32
N GLY A 248 29.03 29.21 -1.43
CA GLY A 248 28.44 29.10 -2.78
C GLY A 248 27.98 27.69 -3.17
N ASP A 249 28.50 26.64 -2.51
CA ASP A 249 28.08 25.25 -2.73
C ASP A 249 26.69 24.91 -2.16
N VAL A 250 26.11 25.79 -1.34
CA VAL A 250 24.74 25.66 -0.82
C VAL A 250 23.71 25.49 -1.93
N PHE A 251 23.93 26.10 -3.09
CA PHE A 251 23.01 25.97 -4.23
C PHE A 251 22.94 24.54 -4.79
N ASN A 252 23.90 23.68 -4.51
CA ASN A 252 23.83 22.27 -4.87
C ASN A 252 22.77 21.51 -4.06
N VAL A 253 22.52 21.92 -2.81
CA VAL A 253 21.53 21.26 -1.92
C VAL A 253 20.16 21.93 -1.97
N LEU A 254 20.10 23.21 -2.37
CA LEU A 254 18.84 23.95 -2.47
C LEU A 254 18.03 23.67 -3.75
N THR A 255 18.53 22.82 -4.64
CA THR A 255 17.77 22.34 -5.80
C THR A 255 16.95 21.11 -5.44
N LEU A 256 15.83 20.88 -6.13
CA LEU A 256 15.03 19.64 -5.93
C LEU A 256 15.87 18.38 -6.21
N GLU A 257 16.69 18.42 -7.25
CA GLU A 257 17.61 17.34 -7.61
C GLU A 257 18.64 17.10 -6.52
N GLY A 258 19.24 18.15 -5.99
CA GLY A 258 20.22 18.09 -4.89
C GLY A 258 19.61 17.46 -3.65
N SER A 259 18.42 17.92 -3.26
CA SER A 259 17.66 17.39 -2.14
C SER A 259 17.39 15.89 -2.28
N VAL A 260 16.86 15.46 -3.42
CA VAL A 260 16.53 14.04 -3.68
C VAL A 260 17.80 13.19 -3.75
N ASN A 261 18.85 13.65 -4.45
CA ASN A 261 20.09 12.91 -4.62
C ASN A 261 20.89 12.72 -3.31
N ALA A 262 20.77 13.67 -2.38
CA ALA A 262 21.44 13.58 -1.08
C ALA A 262 20.95 12.39 -0.23
N ARG A 263 19.76 11.87 -0.50
CA ARG A 263 19.17 10.74 0.22
C ARG A 263 19.58 9.39 -0.40
N ASP A 264 20.90 9.21 -0.63
CA ASP A 264 21.51 8.02 -1.25
C ASP A 264 21.95 6.97 -0.21
N HIS A 265 21.02 6.48 0.58
CA HIS A 265 21.20 5.35 1.49
C HIS A 265 20.12 4.29 1.23
N LEU A 266 20.28 3.09 1.77
CA LEU A 266 19.27 2.02 1.62
C LEU A 266 17.91 2.48 2.15
N GLY A 267 16.91 2.46 1.28
CA GLY A 267 15.55 2.98 1.58
C GLY A 267 15.38 4.47 1.30
N GLY A 268 16.44 5.19 0.93
CA GLY A 268 16.36 6.59 0.52
C GLY A 268 15.71 6.80 -0.84
N THR A 269 15.38 8.05 -1.14
CA THR A 269 14.64 8.45 -2.34
C THR A 269 15.51 8.85 -3.53
N ALA A 270 16.85 8.78 -3.38
CA ALA A 270 17.74 9.06 -4.51
C ALA A 270 17.45 8.13 -5.69
N PRO A 271 17.48 8.63 -6.95
CA PRO A 271 17.16 7.84 -8.13
C PRO A 271 17.92 6.52 -8.22
N LYS A 272 19.18 6.50 -7.79
CA LYS A 272 20.02 5.29 -7.71
C LYS A 272 19.42 4.24 -6.78
N GLN A 273 18.91 4.63 -5.61
CA GLN A 273 18.28 3.74 -4.64
C GLN A 273 16.92 3.24 -5.14
N VAL A 274 16.13 4.12 -5.75
CA VAL A 274 14.83 3.76 -6.34
C VAL A 274 15.01 2.76 -7.49
N GLN A 275 15.98 2.99 -8.38
CA GLN A 275 16.30 2.07 -9.46
C GLN A 275 16.78 0.70 -8.94
N ALA A 276 17.63 0.69 -7.91
CA ALA A 276 18.09 -0.55 -7.28
C ALA A 276 16.93 -1.32 -6.65
N ALA A 277 16.01 -0.62 -5.98
CA ALA A 277 14.80 -1.22 -5.42
C ALA A 277 13.89 -1.80 -6.51
N ALA A 278 13.66 -1.08 -7.60
CA ALA A 278 12.86 -1.56 -8.72
C ALA A 278 13.48 -2.81 -9.37
N LYS A 279 14.79 -2.82 -9.62
CA LYS A 279 15.49 -3.99 -10.16
C LYS A 279 15.38 -5.22 -9.24
N ARG A 280 15.52 -5.02 -7.91
CA ARG A 280 15.35 -6.09 -6.93
C ARG A 280 13.96 -6.71 -6.99
N VAL A 281 12.92 -5.87 -7.06
CA VAL A 281 11.54 -6.33 -7.14
C VAL A 281 11.28 -7.11 -8.44
N LEU A 282 11.73 -6.60 -9.57
CA LEU A 282 11.59 -7.28 -10.86
C LEU A 282 12.28 -8.64 -10.86
N ALA A 283 13.47 -8.76 -10.26
CA ALA A 283 14.17 -10.04 -10.12
C ALA A 283 13.37 -11.05 -9.26
N ILE A 284 12.78 -10.60 -8.15
CA ILE A 284 11.94 -11.44 -7.29
C ILE A 284 10.70 -11.93 -8.06
N LEU A 285 10.04 -11.05 -8.82
CA LEU A 285 8.85 -11.39 -9.60
C LEU A 285 9.16 -12.37 -10.75
N SER A 286 10.32 -12.21 -11.39
CA SER A 286 10.76 -13.11 -12.48
C SER A 286 11.17 -14.50 -11.98
N ALA A 287 11.49 -14.66 -10.70
CA ALA A 287 11.85 -15.93 -10.09
C ALA A 287 10.64 -16.73 -9.52
N ARG A 288 9.45 -16.17 -9.58
CA ARG A 288 8.18 -16.77 -9.16
C ARG A 288 7.45 -17.42 -10.33
#